data_24acd00a80d8b0acaf6f31a5f786d073
#
_entry.id   24acd00a80d8b0acaf6f31a5f786d073
#
_cell.length_a   1.000
_cell.length_b   1.000
_cell.length_c   1.000
_cell.angle_alpha   90.00
_cell.angle_beta   90.00
_cell.angle_gamma   90.00
#
_symmetry.space_group_name_H-M   'P 1'
#
loop_
_entity.id
_entity.type
_entity.pdbx_description
1 polymer ?
#
loop_
_entity_poly.entity_id
_entity_poly.type
_entity_poly.pdbx_seq_one_letter_code
_entity_poly.pdbx_strand_id
1 'polypeptide(L)'
;MKWWKAMYGDTLPSNTEGGSLRRMHGAARVMFTHRDGQSRLAELDQRTPMRVLFPKVPAGTPPVAAVTTVSGGLVGGDTQDIEVSVGDRAAATAIGQAAEKVYRSNGPDSNVEIALNVGEGAWLEWLPQETILFDGARLNRRTVATISPGGRLLAGECLVFGRLASGETMAHGKVRDAWEVRDPTGRLNWADTLL
;
A
#
# COMPACT_ATOMS: atom_id res chain seq x y z
N MET A 1 8.67 -35.23 13.50
CA MET A 1 9.92 -34.68 12.92
C MET A 1 10.64 -35.65 11.98
N LYS A 2 9.91 -36.50 11.22
CA LYS A 2 10.49 -37.49 10.29
C LYS A 2 10.04 -37.33 8.82
N TRP A 3 9.07 -36.48 8.52
CA TRP A 3 8.50 -36.33 7.18
C TRP A 3 9.27 -35.38 6.26
N TRP A 4 10.00 -34.42 6.82
CA TRP A 4 10.80 -33.43 6.07
C TRP A 4 12.00 -34.08 5.34
N LYS A 5 12.71 -35.03 6.00
CA LYS A 5 13.88 -35.69 5.42
C LYS A 5 13.58 -36.60 4.22
N ALA A 6 12.37 -37.10 4.11
CA ALA A 6 11.94 -37.96 3.00
C ALA A 6 11.70 -37.25 1.68
N MET A 7 11.43 -35.92 1.70
CA MET A 7 11.13 -35.14 0.50
C MET A 7 12.29 -34.30 -0.03
N TYR A 8 13.28 -33.95 0.81
CA TYR A 8 14.29 -32.95 0.43
C TYR A 8 15.76 -33.38 0.63
N GLY A 9 16.03 -34.60 1.08
CA GLY A 9 17.39 -35.07 1.30
C GLY A 9 18.19 -34.29 2.36
N ASP A 10 19.38 -34.77 2.71
CA ASP A 10 20.26 -34.15 3.72
C ASP A 10 21.15 -33.02 3.20
N THR A 11 21.02 -32.62 1.95
CA THR A 11 21.79 -31.53 1.34
C THR A 11 20.90 -30.32 1.02
N LEU A 12 20.89 -29.35 1.93
CA LEU A 12 20.56 -27.99 1.56
C LEU A 12 21.62 -27.52 0.54
N PRO A 13 21.26 -27.01 -0.64
CA PRO A 13 22.24 -26.39 -1.52
C PRO A 13 22.87 -25.23 -0.76
N SER A 14 24.20 -25.26 -0.58
CA SER A 14 24.96 -24.11 -0.10
C SER A 14 24.89 -23.03 -1.16
N ASN A 15 23.98 -22.08 -0.99
CA ASN A 15 23.83 -20.93 -1.88
C ASN A 15 24.94 -19.91 -1.56
N THR A 16 26.17 -20.18 -2.03
CA THR A 16 27.33 -19.28 -1.96
C THR A 16 27.61 -18.61 -3.30
N GLU A 17 26.59 -18.38 -4.11
CA GLU A 17 26.68 -17.42 -5.21
C GLU A 17 25.81 -16.23 -4.85
N GLY A 18 26.40 -15.02 -4.81
CA GLY A 18 25.72 -13.75 -4.54
C GLY A 18 24.62 -13.47 -5.54
N GLY A 19 23.53 -14.19 -5.44
CA GLY A 19 22.31 -13.93 -6.17
C GLY A 19 21.78 -12.57 -5.77
N SER A 20 21.81 -11.60 -6.67
CA SER A 20 21.10 -10.34 -6.55
C SER A 20 19.67 -10.66 -6.09
N LEU A 21 19.33 -10.27 -4.85
CA LEU A 21 17.97 -10.39 -4.34
C LEU A 21 17.05 -9.78 -5.40
N ARG A 22 16.15 -10.56 -5.96
CA ARG A 22 15.14 -10.05 -6.91
C ARG A 22 14.27 -9.05 -6.16
N ARG A 23 14.48 -7.78 -6.45
CA ARG A 23 13.64 -6.69 -5.94
C ARG A 23 12.24 -6.84 -6.53
N MET A 24 11.24 -6.74 -5.69
CA MET A 24 9.85 -6.77 -6.13
C MET A 24 9.41 -5.36 -6.53
N HIS A 25 8.60 -5.31 -7.59
CA HIS A 25 7.93 -4.10 -8.00
C HIS A 25 6.43 -4.41 -8.16
N GLY A 26 5.68 -4.23 -7.08
CA GLY A 26 4.24 -4.41 -7.05
C GLY A 26 3.51 -3.19 -7.59
N ALA A 27 2.34 -3.39 -8.20
CA ALA A 27 1.46 -2.29 -8.56
C ALA A 27 -0.01 -2.68 -8.37
N ALA A 28 -0.83 -1.70 -7.98
CA ALA A 28 -2.28 -1.81 -7.92
C ALA A 28 -2.91 -0.49 -8.35
N ARG A 29 -3.70 -0.51 -9.43
CA ARG A 29 -4.46 0.64 -9.92
C ARG A 29 -5.92 0.26 -9.98
N VAL A 30 -6.77 1.07 -9.39
CA VAL A 30 -8.21 0.86 -9.37
C VAL A 30 -8.93 2.18 -9.63
N MET A 31 -9.91 2.15 -10.52
CA MET A 31 -10.74 3.29 -10.84
C MET A 31 -12.21 2.96 -10.66
N PHE A 32 -12.93 3.83 -9.97
CA PHE A 32 -14.38 3.80 -9.84
C PHE A 32 -15.02 4.97 -10.56
N THR A 33 -16.15 4.74 -11.21
CA THR A 33 -16.94 5.76 -11.89
C THR A 33 -18.40 5.71 -11.48
N HIS A 34 -19.10 6.84 -11.60
CA HIS A 34 -20.54 6.90 -11.36
C HIS A 34 -21.30 6.58 -12.64
N ARG A 35 -22.11 5.51 -12.62
CA ARG A 35 -22.99 5.12 -13.74
C ARG A 35 -24.32 4.64 -13.19
N ASP A 36 -25.42 5.06 -13.82
CA ASP A 36 -26.77 4.63 -13.48
C ASP A 36 -27.11 4.81 -11.98
N GLY A 37 -26.70 5.95 -11.41
CA GLY A 37 -26.96 6.27 -10.01
C GLY A 37 -26.08 5.53 -8.99
N GLN A 38 -25.07 4.78 -9.44
CA GLN A 38 -24.21 3.95 -8.58
C GLN A 38 -22.74 4.11 -8.95
N SER A 39 -21.88 3.97 -7.94
CA SER A 39 -20.44 3.85 -8.16
C SER A 39 -20.09 2.42 -8.55
N ARG A 40 -19.30 2.26 -9.59
CA ARG A 40 -18.89 0.94 -10.12
C ARG A 40 -17.42 0.94 -10.46
N LEU A 41 -16.80 -0.24 -10.33
CA LEU A 41 -15.45 -0.46 -10.82
C LEU A 41 -15.42 -0.23 -12.33
N ALA A 42 -14.50 0.64 -12.79
CA ALA A 42 -14.27 0.95 -14.20
C ALA A 42 -12.98 0.32 -14.71
N GLU A 43 -11.90 0.39 -13.95
CA GLU A 43 -10.60 -0.10 -14.35
C GLU A 43 -9.92 -0.80 -13.19
N LEU A 44 -9.16 -1.85 -13.52
CA LEU A 44 -8.31 -2.58 -12.60
C LEU A 44 -7.04 -3.02 -13.34
N ASP A 45 -5.89 -2.57 -12.85
CA ASP A 45 -4.59 -3.10 -13.22
C ASP A 45 -3.82 -3.48 -11.96
N GLN A 46 -3.19 -4.67 -11.97
CA GLN A 46 -2.46 -5.15 -10.80
C GLN A 46 -1.28 -6.03 -11.18
N ARG A 47 -0.15 -5.77 -10.57
CA ARG A 47 1.09 -6.53 -10.73
C ARG A 47 1.54 -7.11 -9.40
N THR A 48 1.83 -8.41 -9.41
CA THR A 48 2.37 -9.13 -8.25
C THR A 48 3.60 -8.41 -7.67
N PRO A 49 3.71 -8.29 -6.32
CA PRO A 49 2.90 -9.02 -5.33
C PRO A 49 1.60 -8.33 -4.91
N MET A 50 1.21 -7.23 -5.53
CA MET A 50 -0.02 -6.53 -5.13
C MET A 50 -1.26 -7.16 -5.75
N ARG A 51 -2.37 -7.13 -5.01
CA ARG A 51 -3.71 -7.55 -5.41
C ARG A 51 -4.76 -6.60 -4.87
N VAL A 52 -5.85 -6.49 -5.61
CA VAL A 52 -7.06 -5.77 -5.17
C VAL A 52 -8.20 -6.77 -5.13
N LEU A 53 -8.85 -6.86 -3.99
CA LEU A 53 -10.02 -7.69 -3.75
C LEU A 53 -11.25 -6.80 -3.58
N PHE A 54 -12.40 -7.29 -3.97
CA PHE A 54 -13.67 -6.55 -3.89
C PHE A 54 -14.64 -7.31 -2.98
N PRO A 55 -14.64 -7.02 -1.67
CA PRO A 55 -15.60 -7.63 -0.75
C PRO A 55 -17.02 -7.21 -1.12
N LYS A 56 -17.98 -8.12 -0.89
CA LYS A 56 -19.40 -7.80 -1.06
C LYS A 56 -19.81 -6.79 0.01
N VAL A 57 -20.45 -5.72 -0.43
CA VAL A 57 -21.02 -4.69 0.46
C VAL A 57 -22.55 -4.64 0.32
N PRO A 58 -23.28 -4.12 1.30
CA PRO A 58 -24.73 -3.93 1.21
C PRO A 58 -25.12 -3.07 -0.01
N ALA A 59 -26.29 -3.34 -0.57
CA ALA A 59 -26.81 -2.55 -1.66
C ALA A 59 -26.95 -1.07 -1.25
N GLY A 60 -26.57 -0.16 -2.14
CA GLY A 60 -26.62 1.28 -1.90
C GLY A 60 -25.42 1.86 -1.14
N THR A 61 -24.45 1.03 -0.71
CA THR A 61 -23.19 1.53 -0.15
C THR A 61 -22.12 1.66 -1.23
N PRO A 62 -21.13 2.56 -1.05
CA PRO A 62 -19.99 2.65 -1.96
C PRO A 62 -19.24 1.32 -2.07
N PRO A 63 -18.69 1.00 -3.24
CA PRO A 63 -17.84 -0.18 -3.40
C PRO A 63 -16.58 -0.07 -2.55
N VAL A 64 -16.07 -1.23 -2.13
CA VAL A 64 -14.83 -1.35 -1.35
C VAL A 64 -13.77 -2.05 -2.18
N ALA A 65 -12.57 -1.47 -2.24
CA ALA A 65 -11.38 -2.08 -2.77
C ALA A 65 -10.42 -2.41 -1.61
N ALA A 66 -10.15 -3.69 -1.38
CA ALA A 66 -9.14 -4.12 -0.41
C ALA A 66 -7.81 -4.34 -1.14
N VAL A 67 -6.89 -3.40 -0.97
CA VAL A 67 -5.52 -3.48 -1.52
C VAL A 67 -4.68 -4.32 -0.58
N THR A 68 -3.95 -5.28 -1.12
CA THR A 68 -3.13 -6.18 -0.31
C THR A 68 -1.84 -6.56 -1.03
N THR A 69 -0.79 -6.80 -0.25
CA THR A 69 0.46 -7.40 -0.69
C THR A 69 0.42 -8.89 -0.37
N VAL A 70 0.55 -9.76 -1.39
CA VAL A 70 0.53 -11.22 -1.22
C VAL A 70 1.92 -11.82 -0.95
N SER A 71 2.93 -10.98 -0.75
CA SER A 71 4.22 -11.35 -0.17
C SER A 71 4.19 -11.22 1.35
N GLY A 72 5.26 -11.62 2.01
CA GLY A 72 5.36 -11.52 3.48
C GLY A 72 5.55 -10.10 4.02
N GLY A 73 5.75 -9.10 3.15
CA GLY A 73 6.05 -7.71 3.46
C GLY A 73 7.15 -7.16 2.55
N LEU A 74 7.58 -5.92 2.81
CA LEU A 74 8.60 -5.19 2.04
C LEU A 74 10.00 -5.46 2.60
N VAL A 75 10.96 -5.66 1.72
CA VAL A 75 12.39 -5.71 2.03
C VAL A 75 13.13 -4.60 1.29
N GLY A 76 14.33 -4.26 1.74
CA GLY A 76 15.09 -3.15 1.16
C GLY A 76 15.28 -3.26 -0.35
N GLY A 77 14.85 -2.23 -1.06
CA GLY A 77 14.88 -2.13 -2.52
C GLY A 77 13.58 -2.54 -3.22
N ASP A 78 12.59 -3.06 -2.51
CA ASP A 78 11.26 -3.29 -3.06
C ASP A 78 10.55 -1.98 -3.36
N THR A 79 9.66 -2.00 -4.36
CA THR A 79 8.83 -0.85 -4.73
C THR A 79 7.37 -1.25 -4.85
N GLN A 80 6.48 -0.34 -4.47
CA GLN A 80 5.03 -0.46 -4.66
C GLN A 80 4.47 0.82 -5.26
N ASP A 81 3.65 0.69 -6.31
CA ASP A 81 2.88 1.77 -6.92
C ASP A 81 1.40 1.50 -6.69
N ILE A 82 0.72 2.39 -5.97
CA ILE A 82 -0.71 2.28 -5.68
C ILE A 82 -1.41 3.49 -6.27
N GLU A 83 -2.46 3.25 -7.04
CA GLU A 83 -3.31 4.32 -7.54
C GLU A 83 -4.78 3.99 -7.29
N VAL A 84 -5.47 4.90 -6.61
CA VAL A 84 -6.92 4.83 -6.39
C VAL A 84 -7.56 6.05 -6.97
N SER A 85 -8.42 5.87 -7.96
CA SER A 85 -9.10 6.95 -8.65
C SER A 85 -10.62 6.82 -8.49
N VAL A 86 -11.27 7.91 -8.10
CA VAL A 86 -12.72 8.01 -8.01
C VAL A 86 -13.18 9.15 -8.92
N GLY A 87 -13.83 8.80 -10.02
CA GLY A 87 -14.34 9.76 -11.00
C GLY A 87 -15.47 10.61 -10.46
N ASP A 88 -15.90 11.60 -11.25
CA ASP A 88 -16.89 12.58 -10.85
C ASP A 88 -18.16 11.97 -10.27
N ARG A 89 -18.60 12.48 -9.12
CA ARG A 89 -19.78 12.05 -8.35
C ARG A 89 -19.76 10.58 -7.90
N ALA A 90 -18.68 9.86 -8.14
CA ALA A 90 -18.53 8.51 -7.62
C ALA A 90 -18.09 8.53 -6.15
N ALA A 91 -18.32 7.42 -5.47
CA ALA A 91 -17.85 7.19 -4.11
C ALA A 91 -17.23 5.80 -4.00
N ALA A 92 -16.12 5.67 -3.28
CA ALA A 92 -15.48 4.39 -2.99
C ALA A 92 -14.70 4.45 -1.68
N THR A 93 -14.53 3.27 -1.08
CA THR A 93 -13.63 3.07 0.06
C THR A 93 -12.48 2.15 -0.38
N ALA A 94 -11.25 2.55 -0.15
CA ALA A 94 -10.07 1.74 -0.33
C ALA A 94 -9.43 1.43 1.03
N ILE A 95 -9.25 0.15 1.33
CA ILE A 95 -8.72 -0.34 2.60
C ILE A 95 -7.51 -1.25 2.37
N GLY A 96 -6.71 -1.48 3.42
CA GLY A 96 -5.78 -2.61 3.48
C GLY A 96 -6.49 -3.87 3.96
N GLN A 97 -6.12 -5.03 3.45
CA GLN A 97 -6.64 -6.30 3.99
C GLN A 97 -5.90 -6.74 5.26
N ALA A 98 -4.60 -6.44 5.34
CA ALA A 98 -3.72 -6.82 6.45
C ALA A 98 -2.67 -5.74 6.67
N ALA A 99 -2.03 -5.76 7.85
CA ALA A 99 -0.89 -4.92 8.16
C ALA A 99 0.24 -5.11 7.13
N GLU A 100 0.80 -4.01 6.63
CA GLU A 100 2.00 -4.05 5.81
C GLU A 100 3.23 -4.13 6.72
N LYS A 101 4.18 -5.01 6.41
CA LYS A 101 5.39 -5.20 7.20
C LYS A 101 6.58 -4.68 6.42
N VAL A 102 7.38 -3.84 7.05
CA VAL A 102 8.65 -3.37 6.48
C VAL A 102 9.78 -3.98 7.28
N TYR A 103 10.49 -4.90 6.65
CA TYR A 103 11.58 -5.63 7.29
C TYR A 103 12.87 -4.81 7.32
N ARG A 104 13.83 -5.26 8.13
CA ARG A 104 15.19 -4.72 8.18
C ARG A 104 15.78 -4.65 6.78
N SER A 105 16.46 -3.55 6.48
CA SER A 105 17.23 -3.38 5.26
C SER A 105 18.72 -3.20 5.57
N ASN A 106 19.56 -3.80 4.73
CA ASN A 106 21.02 -3.67 4.80
C ASN A 106 21.55 -2.53 3.90
N GLY A 107 20.68 -1.56 3.52
CA GLY A 107 21.11 -0.39 2.75
C GLY A 107 19.99 0.30 1.97
N PRO A 108 19.37 -0.32 0.95
CA PRO A 108 18.36 0.36 0.15
C PRO A 108 17.06 0.58 0.92
N ASP A 109 16.37 1.68 0.62
CA ASP A 109 15.03 1.94 1.14
C ASP A 109 13.99 1.09 0.38
N SER A 110 12.91 0.68 1.05
CA SER A 110 11.67 0.24 0.40
C SER A 110 10.89 1.48 -0.01
N ASN A 111 10.45 1.57 -1.26
CA ASN A 111 9.76 2.75 -1.78
C ASN A 111 8.30 2.45 -2.06
N VAL A 112 7.41 3.32 -1.59
CA VAL A 112 5.96 3.21 -1.80
C VAL A 112 5.44 4.54 -2.33
N GLU A 113 4.88 4.52 -3.54
CA GLU A 113 4.23 5.68 -4.15
C GLU A 113 2.72 5.43 -4.16
N ILE A 114 1.96 6.39 -3.64
CA ILE A 114 0.49 6.31 -3.56
C ILE A 114 -0.09 7.56 -4.23
N ALA A 115 -0.95 7.35 -5.21
CA ALA A 115 -1.72 8.38 -5.88
C ALA A 115 -3.22 8.21 -5.57
N LEU A 116 -3.85 9.23 -5.02
CA LEU A 116 -5.27 9.27 -4.71
C LEU A 116 -5.92 10.37 -5.56
N ASN A 117 -6.77 9.99 -6.52
CA ASN A 117 -7.41 10.93 -7.44
C ASN A 117 -8.90 11.01 -7.14
N VAL A 118 -9.37 12.19 -6.78
CA VAL A 118 -10.77 12.44 -6.41
C VAL A 118 -11.40 13.44 -7.38
N GLY A 119 -12.36 12.98 -8.17
CA GLY A 119 -13.09 13.75 -9.15
C GLY A 119 -14.04 14.78 -8.55
N GLU A 120 -14.70 15.55 -9.42
CA GLU A 120 -15.64 16.59 -9.01
C GLU A 120 -16.84 16.00 -8.26
N GLY A 121 -17.10 16.51 -7.05
CA GLY A 121 -18.17 16.02 -6.19
C GLY A 121 -18.04 14.55 -5.75
N ALA A 122 -16.88 13.92 -5.95
CA ALA A 122 -16.62 12.55 -5.57
C ALA A 122 -16.26 12.40 -4.09
N TRP A 123 -16.33 11.17 -3.60
CA TRP A 123 -15.95 10.79 -2.23
C TRP A 123 -15.00 9.60 -2.25
N LEU A 124 -13.82 9.74 -1.67
CA LEU A 124 -12.89 8.65 -1.45
C LEU A 124 -12.53 8.53 0.03
N GLU A 125 -12.58 7.30 0.53
CA GLU A 125 -11.96 6.91 1.79
C GLU A 125 -10.71 6.09 1.49
N TRP A 126 -9.54 6.50 2.04
CA TRP A 126 -8.30 5.76 2.02
C TRP A 126 -7.90 5.40 3.43
N LEU A 127 -8.16 4.15 3.84
CA LEU A 127 -8.01 3.65 5.21
C LEU A 127 -7.24 2.32 5.21
N PRO A 128 -5.94 2.32 4.86
CA PRO A 128 -5.12 1.12 4.92
C PRO A 128 -4.98 0.62 6.37
N GLN A 129 -4.63 -0.66 6.51
CA GLN A 129 -4.21 -1.19 7.80
C GLN A 129 -2.84 -0.60 8.20
N GLU A 130 -2.43 -0.86 9.43
CA GLU A 130 -1.17 -0.35 9.96
C GLU A 130 0.05 -0.83 9.14
N THR A 131 1.07 0.02 9.08
CA THR A 131 2.40 -0.33 8.60
C THR A 131 3.31 -0.60 9.79
N ILE A 132 3.78 -1.83 9.93
CA ILE A 132 4.65 -2.26 11.02
C ILE A 132 6.10 -2.16 10.57
N LEU A 133 6.86 -1.28 11.19
CA LEU A 133 8.27 -1.03 10.91
C LEU A 133 9.13 -1.86 11.86
N PHE A 134 9.83 -2.87 11.35
CA PHE A 134 10.73 -3.70 12.15
C PHE A 134 12.01 -2.94 12.49
N ASP A 135 12.73 -3.38 13.49
CA ASP A 135 14.02 -2.79 13.82
C ASP A 135 14.99 -2.87 12.62
N GLY A 136 15.58 -1.73 12.25
CA GLY A 136 16.40 -1.58 11.05
C GLY A 136 15.60 -1.43 9.75
N ALA A 137 14.28 -1.24 9.80
CA ALA A 137 13.47 -0.95 8.61
C ALA A 137 13.89 0.38 7.95
N ARG A 138 13.77 0.43 6.62
CA ARG A 138 14.02 1.63 5.82
C ARG A 138 12.85 1.83 4.86
N LEU A 139 11.98 2.77 5.17
CA LEU A 139 10.80 3.12 4.37
C LEU A 139 10.92 4.54 3.81
N ASN A 140 10.64 4.68 2.54
CA ASN A 140 10.38 5.96 1.89
C ASN A 140 9.01 5.86 1.20
N ARG A 141 7.99 6.48 1.81
CA ARG A 141 6.62 6.51 1.29
C ARG A 141 6.23 7.92 0.91
N ARG A 142 5.54 8.05 -0.20
CA ARG A 142 4.96 9.31 -0.64
C ARG A 142 3.51 9.08 -1.09
N THR A 143 2.60 9.86 -0.52
CA THR A 143 1.18 9.88 -0.88
C THR A 143 0.84 11.24 -1.47
N VAL A 144 0.30 11.24 -2.68
CA VAL A 144 -0.19 12.44 -3.36
C VAL A 144 -1.69 12.31 -3.59
N ALA A 145 -2.47 13.19 -2.99
CA ALA A 145 -3.90 13.29 -3.20
C ALA A 145 -4.20 14.47 -4.14
N THR A 146 -4.82 14.20 -5.28
CA THR A 146 -5.34 15.24 -6.19
C THR A 146 -6.85 15.32 -6.03
N ILE A 147 -7.37 16.48 -5.60
CA ILE A 147 -8.78 16.66 -5.25
C ILE A 147 -9.40 17.75 -6.13
N SER A 148 -10.38 17.37 -6.94
CA SER A 148 -11.16 18.28 -7.79
C SER A 148 -12.17 19.09 -6.97
N PRO A 149 -12.74 20.18 -7.54
CA PRO A 149 -13.75 20.99 -6.86
C PRO A 149 -14.91 20.15 -6.32
N GLY A 150 -15.29 20.36 -5.06
CA GLY A 150 -16.36 19.61 -4.40
C GLY A 150 -16.01 18.16 -4.07
N GLY A 151 -14.86 17.64 -4.53
CA GLY A 151 -14.34 16.34 -4.15
C GLY A 151 -13.96 16.30 -2.67
N ARG A 152 -14.09 15.13 -2.03
CA ARG A 152 -13.80 14.93 -0.62
C ARG A 152 -12.98 13.68 -0.42
N LEU A 153 -11.95 13.77 0.43
CA LEU A 153 -11.09 12.68 0.82
C LEU A 153 -11.11 12.54 2.35
N LEU A 154 -11.40 11.32 2.83
CA LEU A 154 -11.07 10.88 4.17
C LEU A 154 -9.88 9.94 4.07
N ALA A 155 -8.75 10.30 4.67
CA ALA A 155 -7.56 9.46 4.63
C ALA A 155 -6.90 9.41 6.00
N GLY A 156 -6.31 8.26 6.33
CA GLY A 156 -5.56 8.07 7.56
C GLY A 156 -4.67 6.85 7.47
N GLU A 157 -3.53 6.91 8.13
CA GLU A 157 -2.55 5.84 8.20
C GLU A 157 -2.06 5.65 9.62
N CYS A 158 -1.64 4.44 9.94
CA CYS A 158 -1.09 4.09 11.22
C CYS A 158 0.31 3.48 11.03
N LEU A 159 1.32 4.04 11.71
CA LEU A 159 2.68 3.50 11.77
C LEU A 159 2.93 2.88 13.14
N VAL A 160 3.39 1.64 13.16
CA VAL A 160 3.76 0.91 14.37
C VAL A 160 5.28 0.70 14.36
N PHE A 161 5.97 1.27 15.34
CA PHE A 161 7.42 1.20 15.45
C PHE A 161 7.85 -0.01 16.30
N GLY A 162 8.30 -1.07 15.62
CA GLY A 162 8.67 -2.34 16.23
C GLY A 162 7.49 -3.30 16.40
N ARG A 163 7.81 -4.55 16.72
CA ARG A 163 6.83 -5.60 17.02
C ARG A 163 6.61 -5.71 18.52
N LEU A 164 5.90 -4.77 19.10
CA LEU A 164 5.73 -4.67 20.56
C LEU A 164 5.24 -5.99 21.19
N ALA A 165 4.32 -6.70 20.54
CA ALA A 165 3.85 -8.00 21.00
C ALA A 165 4.94 -9.10 21.03
N SER A 166 6.04 -8.91 20.30
CA SER A 166 7.21 -9.79 20.28
C SER A 166 8.38 -9.23 21.10
N GLY A 167 8.15 -8.15 21.87
CA GLY A 167 9.19 -7.49 22.67
C GLY A 167 10.23 -6.72 21.84
N GLU A 168 9.96 -6.46 20.56
CA GLU A 168 10.84 -5.69 19.67
C GLU A 168 10.39 -4.24 19.60
N THR A 169 11.32 -3.32 19.81
CA THR A 169 11.16 -1.90 19.54
C THR A 169 12.05 -1.53 18.34
N MET A 170 11.65 -0.55 17.54
CA MET A 170 12.48 0.00 16.48
C MET A 170 13.53 0.93 17.08
N ALA A 171 14.72 0.39 17.39
CA ALA A 171 15.82 1.16 17.99
C ALA A 171 16.58 1.99 16.95
N HIS A 172 16.60 1.54 15.70
CA HIS A 172 17.24 2.24 14.57
C HIS A 172 16.51 1.92 13.26
N GLY A 173 16.71 2.75 12.26
CA GLY A 173 16.07 2.64 10.95
C GLY A 173 15.97 3.97 10.25
N LYS A 174 15.20 4.03 9.18
CA LYS A 174 14.88 5.25 8.46
C LYS A 174 13.43 5.21 8.01
N VAL A 175 12.70 6.24 8.34
CA VAL A 175 11.31 6.41 7.88
C VAL A 175 11.20 7.79 7.26
N ARG A 176 10.70 7.84 6.04
CA ARG A 176 10.19 9.06 5.44
C ARG A 176 8.80 8.75 4.94
N ASP A 177 7.82 9.45 5.47
CA ASP A 177 6.42 9.33 5.09
C ASP A 177 5.89 10.72 4.78
N ALA A 178 5.67 10.99 3.49
CA ALA A 178 5.33 12.31 3.01
C ALA A 178 3.94 12.31 2.36
N TRP A 179 3.14 13.30 2.71
CA TRP A 179 1.83 13.56 2.16
C TRP A 179 1.78 14.90 1.43
N GLU A 180 1.10 14.91 0.29
CA GLU A 180 0.81 16.12 -0.46
C GLU A 180 -0.66 16.10 -0.89
N VAL A 181 -1.37 17.21 -0.68
CA VAL A 181 -2.72 17.42 -1.22
C VAL A 181 -2.64 18.55 -2.25
N ARG A 182 -3.08 18.25 -3.45
CA ARG A 182 -3.02 19.14 -4.61
C ARG A 182 -4.39 19.34 -5.24
N ASP A 183 -4.57 20.45 -5.93
CA ASP A 183 -5.68 20.62 -6.86
C ASP A 183 -5.34 20.03 -8.25
N PRO A 184 -6.31 19.92 -9.19
CA PRO A 184 -6.06 19.37 -10.51
C PRO A 184 -5.07 20.17 -11.37
N THR A 185 -4.75 21.41 -11.00
CA THR A 185 -3.73 22.21 -11.69
C THR A 185 -2.31 21.90 -11.20
N GLY A 186 -2.19 21.03 -10.17
CA GLY A 186 -0.93 20.68 -9.54
C GLY A 186 -0.51 21.61 -8.40
N ARG A 187 -1.32 22.63 -8.08
CA ARG A 187 -1.04 23.55 -6.96
C ARG A 187 -1.12 22.80 -5.65
N LEU A 188 -0.08 22.94 -4.82
CA LEU A 188 -0.03 22.37 -3.49
C LEU A 188 -0.97 23.14 -2.53
N ASN A 189 -1.89 22.42 -1.91
CA ASN A 189 -2.81 22.96 -0.92
C ASN A 189 -2.39 22.61 0.51
N TRP A 190 -1.78 21.44 0.70
CA TRP A 190 -1.31 20.98 2.00
C TRP A 190 -0.20 19.95 1.82
N ALA A 191 0.76 19.92 2.74
CA ALA A 191 1.78 18.87 2.82
C ALA A 191 2.21 18.65 4.27
N ASP A 192 2.60 17.43 4.56
CA ASP A 192 3.22 17.03 5.82
C ASP A 192 4.25 15.92 5.58
N THR A 193 5.21 15.79 6.49
CA THR A 193 6.25 14.76 6.37
C THR A 193 6.73 14.33 7.75
N LEU A 194 6.64 13.05 8.00
CA LEU A 194 7.35 12.37 9.08
C LEU A 194 8.75 11.96 8.59
N LEU A 195 9.79 12.28 9.38
CA LEU A 195 11.18 11.90 9.13
C LEU A 195 11.75 11.10 10.30
#